data_56fa5807ae80a90050a88970525b4b77
#
_entry.id   56fa5807ae80a90050a88970525b4b77
#
_cell.length_a   1.000
_cell.length_b   1.000
_cell.length_c   1.000
_cell.angle_alpha   90.00
_cell.angle_beta   90.00
_cell.angle_gamma   90.00
#
_symmetry.space_group_name_H-M   'P 1'
#
loop_
_entity.id
_entity.type
_entity.pdbx_description
1 polymer ?
#
loop_
_entity_poly.entity_id
_entity_poly.type
_entity_poly.pdbx_seq_one_letter_code
_entity_poly.pdbx_strand_id
1 'polypeptide(L)'
;MKNIPIVILNKDRLDPLKKLVNVLQNKNYNNIIIVDNRSTYLPLLNWYETSKLNIFYNNIPETLFDTGTLHRLAYEVKHHIFTEIVKDYFIFTDSDVVPIDEIPDNFVEDMIYVLNKYNKHKIGLGLKIDDLPIDQPAAKDAIKTEAPYWDNKVEDKEFDLYAAPIDTTFAVYAPNSTAGWSANCLRMGGKYIARHMPW
;
A
#
# COMPACT_ATOMS: atom_id res chain seq x y z
N MET A 1 -3.80 14.26 -10.20
CA MET A 1 -3.62 13.46 -8.95
C MET A 1 -2.21 12.91 -8.76
N LYS A 2 -1.27 13.18 -9.69
CA LYS A 2 0.13 12.67 -9.61
C LYS A 2 0.94 13.16 -8.38
N ASN A 3 0.43 14.15 -7.65
CA ASN A 3 1.08 14.65 -6.42
C ASN A 3 0.44 14.11 -5.12
N ILE A 4 -0.40 13.07 -5.20
CA ILE A 4 -0.97 12.42 -4.00
C ILE A 4 0.18 11.91 -3.11
N PRO A 5 0.13 12.13 -1.78
CA PRO A 5 1.15 11.59 -0.89
C PRO A 5 1.04 10.06 -0.80
N ILE A 6 2.20 9.39 -0.96
CA ILE A 6 2.34 7.93 -0.87
C ILE A 6 3.24 7.64 0.32
N VAL A 7 2.66 7.10 1.38
CA VAL A 7 3.36 6.71 2.59
C VAL A 7 3.68 5.22 2.52
N ILE A 8 4.96 4.88 2.52
CA ILE A 8 5.46 3.50 2.44
C ILE A 8 6.08 3.11 3.77
N LEU A 9 5.54 2.09 4.41
CA LEU A 9 6.11 1.52 5.62
C LEU A 9 7.24 0.56 5.26
N ASN A 10 8.43 0.75 5.85
CA ASN A 10 9.58 -0.10 5.57
C ASN A 10 10.35 -0.50 6.83
N LYS A 11 10.85 -1.73 6.85
CA LYS A 11 11.85 -2.22 7.80
C LYS A 11 12.75 -3.24 7.11
N ASP A 12 14.04 -2.90 6.98
CA ASP A 12 15.11 -3.77 6.46
C ASP A 12 14.89 -4.39 5.06
N ARG A 13 13.93 -3.85 4.26
CA ARG A 13 13.61 -4.32 2.92
C ARG A 13 14.11 -3.34 1.87
N LEU A 14 15.18 -3.68 1.14
CA LEU A 14 15.77 -2.84 0.10
C LEU A 14 15.18 -3.12 -1.29
N ASP A 15 15.26 -4.38 -1.73
CA ASP A 15 14.92 -4.72 -3.12
C ASP A 15 13.43 -4.55 -3.45
N PRO A 16 12.48 -5.01 -2.61
CA PRO A 16 11.07 -4.73 -2.82
C PRO A 16 10.76 -3.24 -2.81
N LEU A 17 11.33 -2.49 -1.85
CA LEU A 17 11.15 -1.04 -1.77
C LEU A 17 11.64 -0.33 -3.04
N LYS A 18 12.82 -0.67 -3.55
CA LYS A 18 13.33 -0.13 -4.81
C LYS A 18 12.41 -0.41 -5.99
N LYS A 19 11.89 -1.63 -6.09
CA LYS A 19 10.93 -2.00 -7.14
C LYS A 19 9.67 -1.16 -7.05
N LEU A 20 9.07 -1.04 -5.86
CA LEU A 20 7.89 -0.23 -5.62
C LEU A 20 8.13 1.24 -6.02
N VAL A 21 9.21 1.84 -5.52
CA VAL A 21 9.58 3.23 -5.86
C VAL A 21 9.75 3.41 -7.37
N ASN A 22 10.44 2.50 -8.04
CA ASN A 22 10.64 2.56 -9.49
C ASN A 22 9.31 2.48 -10.27
N VAL A 23 8.40 1.57 -9.90
CA VAL A 23 7.07 1.48 -10.53
C VAL A 23 6.31 2.79 -10.37
N LEU A 24 6.30 3.37 -9.18
CA LEU A 24 5.61 4.62 -8.88
C LEU A 24 6.21 5.80 -9.68
N GLN A 25 7.53 5.95 -9.66
CA GLN A 25 8.22 7.04 -10.36
C GLN A 25 8.07 6.94 -11.89
N ASN A 26 8.13 5.74 -12.47
CA ASN A 26 7.90 5.52 -13.89
C ASN A 26 6.49 5.93 -14.33
N LYS A 27 5.53 5.92 -13.40
CA LYS A 27 4.15 6.38 -13.61
C LYS A 27 3.92 7.84 -13.14
N ASN A 28 5.01 8.57 -12.87
CA ASN A 28 5.03 9.97 -12.42
C ASN A 28 4.40 10.24 -11.04
N TYR A 29 4.34 9.24 -10.16
CA TYR A 29 3.98 9.42 -8.75
C TYR A 29 5.27 9.64 -7.94
N ASN A 30 5.57 10.90 -7.61
CA ASN A 30 6.86 11.29 -7.01
C ASN A 30 6.76 11.78 -5.56
N ASN A 31 5.55 12.01 -5.03
CA ASN A 31 5.35 12.44 -3.65
C ASN A 31 5.38 11.24 -2.69
N ILE A 32 6.57 10.63 -2.57
CA ILE A 32 6.81 9.41 -1.79
C ILE A 32 7.47 9.78 -0.46
N ILE A 33 6.91 9.25 0.63
CA ILE A 33 7.43 9.36 1.98
C ILE A 33 7.64 7.95 2.52
N ILE A 34 8.87 7.60 2.85
CA ILE A 34 9.19 6.31 3.47
C ILE A 34 9.17 6.50 4.99
N VAL A 35 8.35 5.71 5.68
CA VAL A 35 8.37 5.60 7.14
C VAL A 35 9.26 4.41 7.49
N ASP A 36 10.49 4.69 7.91
CA ASP A 36 11.45 3.67 8.29
C ASP A 36 11.26 3.25 9.75
N ASN A 37 10.95 2.00 9.98
CA ASN A 37 10.74 1.42 11.30
C ASN A 37 12.04 0.88 11.91
N ARG A 38 13.05 1.76 12.07
CA ARG A 38 14.36 1.46 12.68
C ARG A 38 15.09 0.34 11.94
N SER A 39 15.24 0.49 10.64
CA SER A 39 16.06 -0.41 9.84
C SER A 39 17.52 -0.40 10.29
N THR A 40 18.15 -1.56 10.22
CA THR A 40 19.56 -1.78 10.56
C THR A 40 20.37 -2.32 9.38
N TYR A 41 19.72 -2.66 8.29
CA TYR A 41 20.33 -3.20 7.07
C TYR A 41 21.14 -2.13 6.35
N LEU A 42 22.47 -2.18 6.49
CA LEU A 42 23.38 -1.16 5.95
C LEU A 42 23.21 -0.84 4.46
N PRO A 43 23.00 -1.82 3.54
CA PRO A 43 22.74 -1.48 2.14
C PRO A 43 21.49 -0.62 1.91
N LEU A 44 20.44 -0.79 2.74
CA LEU A 44 19.25 0.05 2.70
C LEU A 44 19.55 1.47 3.20
N LEU A 45 20.24 1.59 4.33
CA LEU A 45 20.61 2.89 4.91
C LEU A 45 21.48 3.69 3.95
N ASN A 46 22.47 3.07 3.31
CA ASN A 46 23.30 3.68 2.28
C ASN A 46 22.48 4.13 1.04
N TRP A 47 21.48 3.35 0.67
CA TRP A 47 20.58 3.74 -0.42
C TRP A 47 19.71 4.94 -0.04
N TYR A 48 19.23 5.04 1.21
CA TYR A 48 18.48 6.20 1.68
C TYR A 48 19.27 7.50 1.50
N GLU A 49 20.55 7.52 1.83
CA GLU A 49 21.42 8.70 1.71
C GLU A 49 21.51 9.23 0.26
N THR A 50 21.36 8.35 -0.72
CA THR A 50 21.50 8.69 -2.16
C THR A 50 20.18 8.81 -2.90
N SER A 51 19.08 8.33 -2.35
CA SER A 51 17.79 8.15 -3.04
C SER A 51 17.05 9.45 -3.35
N LYS A 52 17.36 10.56 -2.67
CA LYS A 52 16.61 11.83 -2.72
C LYS A 52 15.12 11.71 -2.32
N LEU A 53 14.73 10.63 -1.68
CA LEU A 53 13.38 10.41 -1.16
C LEU A 53 13.22 11.04 0.23
N ASN A 54 11.98 11.32 0.61
CA ASN A 54 11.67 11.77 1.96
C ASN A 54 11.64 10.56 2.90
N ILE A 55 12.65 10.43 3.76
CA ILE A 55 12.74 9.36 4.76
C ILE A 55 12.35 9.91 6.12
N PHE A 56 11.31 9.36 6.71
CA PHE A 56 10.90 9.62 8.08
C PHE A 56 11.33 8.45 8.97
N TYR A 57 12.31 8.69 9.83
CA TYR A 57 12.77 7.70 10.81
C TYR A 57 11.79 7.62 11.98
N ASN A 58 11.06 6.53 12.06
CA ASN A 58 10.04 6.34 13.08
C ASN A 58 10.64 5.99 14.44
N ASN A 59 10.39 6.84 15.43
CA ASN A 59 10.89 6.69 16.79
C ASN A 59 9.84 6.16 17.80
N ILE A 60 8.64 5.79 17.35
CA ILE A 60 7.67 5.15 18.24
C ILE A 60 8.18 3.76 18.67
N PRO A 61 7.72 3.22 19.82
CA PRO A 61 8.14 1.91 20.29
C PRO A 61 7.88 0.80 19.26
N GLU A 62 8.81 -0.15 19.13
CA GLU A 62 8.76 -1.21 18.12
C GLU A 62 7.51 -2.10 18.23
N THR A 63 7.01 -2.29 19.45
CA THR A 63 5.75 -3.01 19.73
C THR A 63 4.51 -2.38 19.08
N LEU A 64 4.65 -1.17 18.53
CA LEU A 64 3.59 -0.42 17.87
C LEU A 64 3.79 -0.35 16.34
N PHE A 65 4.77 -1.09 15.78
CA PHE A 65 5.00 -1.18 14.34
C PHE A 65 4.05 -2.19 13.71
N ASP A 66 2.91 -1.70 13.27
CA ASP A 66 1.86 -2.50 12.65
C ASP A 66 1.03 -1.64 11.68
N THR A 67 -0.12 -2.17 11.25
CA THR A 67 -1.08 -1.47 10.39
C THR A 67 -1.55 -0.13 10.96
N GLY A 68 -1.40 0.08 12.27
CA GLY A 68 -1.75 1.32 12.96
C GLY A 68 -0.67 2.41 12.93
N THR A 69 0.52 2.14 12.37
CA THR A 69 1.65 3.09 12.42
C THR A 69 1.28 4.48 11.89
N LEU A 70 0.66 4.57 10.71
CA LEU A 70 0.24 5.87 10.16
C LEU A 70 -0.84 6.54 11.02
N HIS A 71 -1.81 5.77 11.53
CA HIS A 71 -2.82 6.27 12.45
C HIS A 71 -2.18 6.88 13.70
N ARG A 72 -1.21 6.19 14.31
CA ARG A 72 -0.48 6.70 15.49
C ARG A 72 0.28 7.97 15.17
N LEU A 73 1.01 8.02 14.08
CA LEU A 73 1.76 9.21 13.65
C LEU A 73 0.85 10.42 13.42
N ALA A 74 -0.32 10.22 12.81
CA ALA A 74 -1.25 11.29 12.47
C ALA A 74 -2.12 11.73 13.66
N TYR A 75 -2.68 10.80 14.42
CA TYR A 75 -3.74 11.08 15.39
C TYR A 75 -3.29 11.00 16.85
N GLU A 76 -2.35 10.11 17.21
CA GLU A 76 -1.87 9.96 18.58
C GLU A 76 -0.63 10.84 18.84
N VAL A 77 0.41 10.71 18.02
CA VAL A 77 1.62 11.54 18.10
C VAL A 77 1.35 12.93 17.52
N LYS A 78 0.39 13.08 16.63
CA LYS A 78 0.01 14.33 15.93
C LYS A 78 1.21 14.97 15.22
N HIS A 79 2.04 14.14 14.58
CA HIS A 79 3.16 14.66 13.82
C HIS A 79 2.63 15.46 12.62
N HIS A 80 3.06 16.73 12.51
CA HIS A 80 2.48 17.71 11.57
C HIS A 80 2.39 17.22 10.12
N ILE A 81 3.40 16.51 9.59
CA ILE A 81 3.38 15.98 8.23
C ILE A 81 2.22 15.00 8.05
N PHE A 82 2.08 14.01 8.94
CA PHE A 82 1.06 12.97 8.82
C PHE A 82 -0.33 13.49 9.13
N THR A 83 -0.45 14.45 10.04
CA THR A 83 -1.72 15.15 10.33
C THR A 83 -2.23 15.90 9.09
N GLU A 84 -1.35 16.49 8.28
CA GLU A 84 -1.74 17.15 7.02
C GLU A 84 -2.07 16.11 5.92
N ILE A 85 -1.27 15.05 5.80
CA ILE A 85 -1.48 14.00 4.78
C ILE A 85 -2.88 13.41 4.88
N VAL A 86 -3.35 13.06 6.08
CA VAL A 86 -4.64 12.38 6.26
C VAL A 86 -5.86 13.27 6.03
N LYS A 87 -5.70 14.59 5.86
CA LYS A 87 -6.80 15.52 5.58
C LYS A 87 -7.32 15.43 4.15
N ASP A 88 -6.54 14.89 3.24
CA ASP A 88 -6.91 14.69 1.83
C ASP A 88 -6.74 13.21 1.46
N TYR A 89 -6.91 12.86 0.17
CA TYR A 89 -6.58 11.52 -0.31
C TYR A 89 -5.11 11.22 -0.13
N PHE A 90 -4.80 10.04 0.34
CA PHE A 90 -3.43 9.55 0.49
C PHE A 90 -3.35 8.06 0.17
N ILE A 91 -2.13 7.59 -0.09
CA ILE A 91 -1.83 6.17 -0.24
C ILE A 91 -1.02 5.71 0.95
N PHE A 92 -1.36 4.54 1.49
CA PHE A 92 -0.56 3.84 2.48
C PHE A 92 -0.35 2.40 2.04
N THR A 93 0.89 1.91 2.18
CA THR A 93 1.29 0.57 1.75
C THR A 93 2.54 0.08 2.48
N ASP A 94 2.71 -1.24 2.54
CA ASP A 94 4.00 -1.84 2.88
C ASP A 94 4.97 -1.77 1.69
N SER A 95 6.26 -1.81 1.98
CA SER A 95 7.33 -1.68 0.98
C SER A 95 7.48 -2.86 0.03
N ASP A 96 6.84 -3.98 0.33
CA ASP A 96 6.89 -5.23 -0.42
C ASP A 96 5.61 -5.56 -1.21
N VAL A 97 4.66 -4.63 -1.24
CA VAL A 97 3.46 -4.70 -2.07
C VAL A 97 3.68 -3.87 -3.34
N VAL A 98 4.09 -4.54 -4.41
CA VAL A 98 4.51 -3.90 -5.66
C VAL A 98 3.45 -4.08 -6.73
N PRO A 99 2.84 -2.98 -7.26
CA PRO A 99 1.94 -3.07 -8.40
C PRO A 99 2.61 -3.79 -9.58
N ILE A 100 1.84 -4.56 -10.36
CA ILE A 100 2.36 -5.22 -11.57
C ILE A 100 2.75 -4.19 -12.64
N ASP A 101 3.65 -4.58 -13.56
CA ASP A 101 4.16 -3.67 -14.59
C ASP A 101 3.05 -3.17 -15.53
N GLU A 102 2.04 -4.00 -15.78
CA GLU A 102 0.89 -3.72 -16.65
C GLU A 102 -0.17 -2.81 -16.00
N ILE A 103 0.01 -2.41 -14.74
CA ILE A 103 -0.95 -1.52 -14.08
C ILE A 103 -1.08 -0.19 -14.86
N PRO A 104 -2.29 0.34 -15.08
CA PRO A 104 -2.47 1.57 -15.86
C PRO A 104 -1.74 2.78 -15.25
N ASP A 105 -1.30 3.72 -16.09
CA ASP A 105 -0.61 4.93 -15.61
C ASP A 105 -1.46 5.83 -14.73
N ASN A 106 -2.79 5.76 -14.88
CA ASN A 106 -3.78 6.50 -14.10
C ASN A 106 -4.45 5.65 -13.01
N PHE A 107 -3.82 4.55 -12.58
CA PHE A 107 -4.45 3.61 -11.65
C PHE A 107 -4.90 4.25 -10.33
N VAL A 108 -4.18 5.24 -9.83
CA VAL A 108 -4.55 5.95 -8.59
C VAL A 108 -5.81 6.80 -8.78
N GLU A 109 -5.92 7.45 -9.93
CA GLU A 109 -7.11 8.22 -10.31
C GLU A 109 -8.33 7.30 -10.41
N ASP A 110 -8.17 6.12 -10.99
CA ASP A 110 -9.22 5.10 -11.09
C ASP A 110 -9.61 4.57 -9.70
N MET A 111 -8.64 4.34 -8.81
CA MET A 111 -8.90 3.95 -7.42
C MET A 111 -9.72 5.01 -6.67
N ILE A 112 -9.39 6.30 -6.84
CA ILE A 112 -10.14 7.41 -6.24
C ILE A 112 -11.56 7.50 -6.83
N TYR A 113 -11.70 7.31 -8.13
CA TYR A 113 -13.01 7.25 -8.79
C TYR A 113 -13.88 6.15 -8.17
N VAL A 114 -13.36 4.94 -8.03
CA VAL A 114 -14.06 3.81 -7.40
C VAL A 114 -14.39 4.10 -5.94
N LEU A 115 -13.44 4.68 -5.19
CA LEU A 115 -13.63 5.06 -3.79
C LEU A 115 -14.83 5.98 -3.62
N ASN A 116 -14.95 7.01 -4.45
CA ASN A 116 -16.04 7.97 -4.41
C ASN A 116 -17.36 7.36 -4.91
N LYS A 117 -17.33 6.59 -6.02
CA LYS A 117 -18.48 5.92 -6.61
C LYS A 117 -19.19 5.01 -5.60
N TYR A 118 -18.43 4.29 -4.78
CA TYR A 118 -18.95 3.34 -3.81
C TYR A 118 -18.96 3.85 -2.37
N ASN A 119 -18.62 5.12 -2.15
CA ASN A 119 -18.54 5.75 -0.82
C ASN A 119 -17.78 4.89 0.20
N LYS A 120 -16.54 4.50 -0.16
CA LYS A 120 -15.68 3.65 0.65
C LYS A 120 -14.66 4.46 1.45
N HIS A 121 -14.15 3.89 2.55
CA HIS A 121 -13.06 4.49 3.30
C HIS A 121 -11.71 4.29 2.61
N LYS A 122 -11.53 3.15 1.93
CA LYS A 122 -10.34 2.87 1.13
C LYS A 122 -10.61 1.89 -0.02
N ILE A 123 -9.79 2.00 -1.04
CA ILE A 123 -9.73 1.08 -2.18
C ILE A 123 -8.29 0.57 -2.28
N GLY A 124 -8.11 -0.74 -2.33
CA GLY A 124 -6.79 -1.38 -2.46
C GLY A 124 -6.64 -2.18 -3.74
N LEU A 125 -5.40 -2.43 -4.10
CA LEU A 125 -5.08 -3.39 -5.16
C LEU A 125 -5.30 -4.81 -4.62
N GLY A 126 -5.83 -5.71 -5.45
CA GLY A 126 -5.87 -7.12 -5.13
C GLY A 126 -4.46 -7.73 -5.18
N LEU A 127 -4.20 -8.75 -4.36
CA LEU A 127 -2.89 -9.42 -4.38
C LEU A 127 -2.93 -10.60 -5.37
N LYS A 128 -1.92 -10.64 -6.25
CA LYS A 128 -1.77 -11.69 -7.26
C LYS A 128 -1.33 -13.00 -6.60
N ILE A 129 -2.15 -14.04 -6.74
CA ILE A 129 -1.90 -15.37 -6.14
C ILE A 129 -1.95 -16.51 -7.15
N ASP A 130 -2.32 -16.26 -8.40
CA ASP A 130 -2.60 -17.25 -9.44
C ASP A 130 -1.33 -17.85 -10.08
N ASP A 131 -0.16 -17.27 -9.82
CA ASP A 131 1.13 -17.73 -10.35
C ASP A 131 2.14 -18.06 -9.23
N LEU A 132 1.68 -18.20 -8.00
CA LEU A 132 2.54 -18.59 -6.87
C LEU A 132 2.97 -20.05 -6.99
N PRO A 133 4.22 -20.39 -6.59
CA PRO A 133 4.74 -21.74 -6.65
C PRO A 133 4.08 -22.64 -5.60
N ILE A 134 3.00 -23.33 -5.99
CA ILE A 134 2.15 -24.14 -5.10
C ILE A 134 2.86 -25.32 -4.43
N ASP A 135 4.06 -25.66 -4.84
CA ASP A 135 4.94 -26.65 -4.18
C ASP A 135 5.60 -26.11 -2.92
N GLN A 136 5.66 -24.79 -2.74
CA GLN A 136 6.25 -24.14 -1.56
C GLN A 136 5.20 -23.93 -0.46
N PRO A 137 5.51 -24.25 0.82
CA PRO A 137 4.59 -24.07 1.94
C PRO A 137 4.10 -22.63 2.09
N ALA A 138 4.99 -21.63 1.99
CA ALA A 138 4.65 -20.22 2.13
C ALA A 138 3.64 -19.76 1.05
N ALA A 139 3.78 -20.22 -0.20
CA ALA A 139 2.85 -19.93 -1.27
C ALA A 139 1.46 -20.55 -1.00
N LYS A 140 1.40 -21.77 -0.46
CA LYS A 140 0.13 -22.41 -0.06
C LYS A 140 -0.59 -21.60 1.02
N ASP A 141 0.15 -21.15 2.03
CA ASP A 141 -0.42 -20.35 3.11
C ASP A 141 -0.90 -18.98 2.61
N ALA A 142 -0.15 -18.35 1.71
CA ALA A 142 -0.56 -17.11 1.06
C ALA A 142 -1.84 -17.29 0.24
N ILE A 143 -1.92 -18.31 -0.60
CA ILE A 143 -3.13 -18.63 -1.39
C ILE A 143 -4.32 -18.89 -0.45
N LYS A 144 -4.13 -19.70 0.58
CA LYS A 144 -5.19 -20.02 1.55
C LYS A 144 -5.74 -18.77 2.25
N THR A 145 -4.87 -17.80 2.53
CA THR A 145 -5.24 -16.54 3.20
C THR A 145 -5.94 -15.58 2.24
N GLU A 146 -5.43 -15.44 1.02
CA GLU A 146 -5.89 -14.43 0.06
C GLU A 146 -7.05 -14.88 -0.84
N ALA A 147 -7.16 -16.19 -1.13
CA ALA A 147 -8.21 -16.70 -2.03
C ALA A 147 -9.63 -16.27 -1.61
N PRO A 148 -10.03 -16.31 -0.32
CA PRO A 148 -11.36 -15.87 0.11
C PRO A 148 -11.68 -14.41 -0.23
N TYR A 149 -10.66 -13.56 -0.42
CA TYR A 149 -10.86 -12.15 -0.76
C TYR A 149 -11.27 -11.93 -2.23
N TRP A 150 -11.24 -12.97 -3.04
CA TRP A 150 -11.67 -12.98 -4.43
C TRP A 150 -13.08 -13.59 -4.64
N ASP A 151 -13.75 -14.01 -3.56
CA ASP A 151 -15.05 -14.68 -3.66
C ASP A 151 -16.23 -13.70 -3.79
N ASN A 152 -16.15 -12.52 -3.15
CA ASN A 152 -17.25 -11.58 -3.06
C ASN A 152 -17.16 -10.49 -4.15
N LYS A 153 -17.37 -10.89 -5.41
CA LYS A 153 -17.35 -9.96 -6.55
C LYS A 153 -18.51 -8.96 -6.46
N VAL A 154 -18.19 -7.68 -6.66
CA VAL A 154 -19.16 -6.58 -6.78
C VAL A 154 -19.36 -6.28 -8.26
N GLU A 155 -20.61 -6.23 -8.71
CA GLU A 155 -20.92 -5.90 -10.10
C GLU A 155 -20.56 -4.45 -10.41
N ASP A 156 -19.69 -4.27 -11.39
CA ASP A 156 -19.33 -3.00 -12.00
C ASP A 156 -19.07 -3.21 -13.49
N LYS A 157 -19.32 -2.16 -14.31
CA LYS A 157 -19.18 -2.25 -15.77
C LYS A 157 -17.76 -1.98 -16.25
N GLU A 158 -16.94 -1.34 -15.44
CA GLU A 158 -15.63 -0.82 -15.83
C GLU A 158 -14.48 -1.52 -15.09
N PHE A 159 -14.74 -2.01 -13.86
CA PHE A 159 -13.71 -2.55 -12.97
C PHE A 159 -14.10 -3.90 -12.40
N ASP A 160 -13.12 -4.78 -12.23
CA ASP A 160 -13.26 -5.96 -11.41
C ASP A 160 -13.09 -5.57 -9.94
N LEU A 161 -14.18 -5.67 -9.16
CA LEU A 161 -14.21 -5.23 -7.77
C LEU A 161 -14.62 -6.39 -6.85
N TYR A 162 -14.05 -6.41 -5.65
CA TYR A 162 -14.29 -7.43 -4.64
C TYR A 162 -14.49 -6.81 -3.26
N ALA A 163 -15.58 -7.19 -2.60
CA ALA A 163 -15.84 -6.76 -1.22
C ALA A 163 -15.01 -7.61 -0.25
N ALA A 164 -13.85 -7.10 0.12
CA ALA A 164 -12.91 -7.78 0.99
C ALA A 164 -12.15 -6.78 1.87
N PRO A 165 -11.78 -7.15 3.12
CA PRO A 165 -11.01 -6.29 3.99
C PRO A 165 -9.61 -6.02 3.41
N ILE A 166 -9.06 -4.88 3.77
CA ILE A 166 -7.72 -4.45 3.41
C ILE A 166 -6.98 -4.07 4.70
N ASP A 167 -5.75 -4.51 4.84
CA ASP A 167 -4.82 -4.06 5.88
C ASP A 167 -3.80 -3.05 5.33
N THR A 168 -2.53 -3.40 5.18
CA THR A 168 -1.45 -2.58 4.64
C THR A 168 -1.14 -2.82 3.15
N THR A 169 -2.03 -3.49 2.42
CA THR A 169 -1.94 -3.61 0.97
C THR A 169 -2.00 -2.23 0.33
N PHE A 170 -1.35 -2.04 -0.81
CA PHE A 170 -1.38 -0.76 -1.55
C PHE A 170 -2.81 -0.25 -1.72
N ALA A 171 -3.16 0.81 -0.99
CA ALA A 171 -4.52 1.35 -0.99
C ALA A 171 -4.56 2.88 -0.97
N VAL A 172 -5.55 3.44 -1.68
CA VAL A 172 -5.96 4.84 -1.56
C VAL A 172 -6.97 4.96 -0.43
N TYR A 173 -6.78 5.94 0.41
CA TYR A 173 -7.64 6.26 1.56
C TYR A 173 -8.41 7.56 1.31
N ALA A 174 -9.67 7.58 1.75
CA ALA A 174 -10.49 8.80 1.77
C ALA A 174 -9.95 9.81 2.81
N PRO A 175 -10.21 11.11 2.61
CA PRO A 175 -9.86 12.14 3.59
C PRO A 175 -10.38 11.81 4.98
N ASN A 176 -9.54 12.04 5.99
CA ASN A 176 -9.81 11.78 7.41
C ASN A 176 -10.12 10.31 7.75
N SER A 177 -9.83 9.37 6.85
CA SER A 177 -9.91 7.94 7.14
C SER A 177 -8.79 7.51 8.08
N THR A 178 -9.10 6.58 8.97
CA THR A 178 -8.07 5.92 9.78
C THR A 178 -7.33 4.91 8.93
N ALA A 179 -6.00 5.00 8.89
CA ALA A 179 -5.15 3.98 8.28
C ALA A 179 -5.14 2.75 9.20
N GLY A 180 -5.54 1.61 8.68
CA GLY A 180 -5.60 0.35 9.41
C GLY A 180 -6.54 -0.63 8.73
N TRP A 181 -6.72 -1.80 9.33
CA TRP A 181 -7.66 -2.79 8.84
C TRP A 181 -9.08 -2.23 8.78
N SER A 182 -9.78 -2.44 7.67
CA SER A 182 -11.15 -1.97 7.48
C SER A 182 -11.96 -2.95 6.65
N ALA A 183 -13.23 -3.14 7.03
CA ALA A 183 -14.22 -3.87 6.24
C ALA A 183 -15.00 -2.95 5.27
N ASN A 184 -14.99 -1.63 5.46
CA ASN A 184 -15.62 -0.68 4.53
C ASN A 184 -14.69 -0.29 3.38
N CYS A 185 -14.31 -1.29 2.59
CA CYS A 185 -13.38 -1.14 1.48
C CYS A 185 -13.74 -2.07 0.31
N LEU A 186 -13.07 -1.85 -0.83
CA LEU A 186 -13.09 -2.77 -1.96
C LEU A 186 -11.65 -3.02 -2.43
N ARG A 187 -11.38 -4.22 -2.91
CA ARG A 187 -10.17 -4.58 -3.66
C ARG A 187 -10.46 -4.50 -5.16
N MET A 188 -9.52 -3.99 -5.92
CA MET A 188 -9.57 -4.00 -7.38
C MET A 188 -8.83 -5.23 -7.92
N GLY A 189 -9.37 -5.82 -8.96
CA GLY A 189 -8.81 -6.97 -9.66
C GLY A 189 -8.43 -6.65 -11.11
N GLY A 190 -8.31 -7.71 -11.95
CA GLY A 190 -7.90 -7.59 -13.35
C GLY A 190 -6.48 -7.02 -13.45
N LYS A 191 -6.34 -5.87 -14.11
CA LYS A 191 -5.06 -5.16 -14.24
C LYS A 191 -4.69 -4.28 -13.03
N TYR A 192 -5.56 -4.17 -12.02
CA TYR A 192 -5.34 -3.38 -10.80
C TYR A 192 -4.92 -4.29 -9.63
N ILE A 193 -3.80 -4.99 -9.81
CA ILE A 193 -3.28 -5.94 -8.83
C ILE A 193 -1.82 -5.65 -8.48
N ALA A 194 -1.38 -6.15 -7.34
CA ALA A 194 -0.01 -6.06 -6.86
C ALA A 194 0.54 -7.44 -6.49
N ARG A 195 1.86 -7.56 -6.45
CA ARG A 195 2.56 -8.71 -5.88
C ARG A 195 2.99 -8.39 -4.45
N HIS A 196 2.78 -9.33 -3.56
CA HIS A 196 3.42 -9.32 -2.26
C HIS A 196 4.76 -10.06 -2.39
N MET A 197 5.85 -9.32 -2.38
CA MET A 197 7.19 -9.82 -2.80
C MET A 197 7.80 -10.97 -1.97
N PRO A 198 7.40 -11.22 -0.70
CA PRO A 198 7.86 -12.38 0.05
C PRO A 198 7.27 -13.73 -0.41
N TRP A 199 6.24 -13.70 -1.28
CA TRP A 199 5.56 -14.90 -1.76
C TRP A 199 6.18 -15.48 -3.03
#